data_92ef871a01cffdc284cc4ce37afdbade
#
_entry.id   92ef871a01cffdc284cc4ce37afdbade
#
_cell.length_a   1.000
_cell.length_b   1.000
_cell.length_c   1.000
_cell.angle_alpha   90.00
_cell.angle_beta   90.00
_cell.angle_gamma   90.00
#
_symmetry.space_group_name_H-M   'P 1'
#
loop_
_entity.id
_entity.type
_entity.pdbx_description
1 polymer ?
#
loop_
_entity_poly.entity_id
_entity_poly.type
_entity_poly.pdbx_seq_one_letter_code
_entity_poly.pdbx_strand_id
1 'polypeptide(L)'
;MYRHLIASISFATLIAAACWAAAPAAAPPAAPAAAPPAMPIPSAPQVDARSYILVDYQTDKILAAKEATARMEPASLTKLMTAYIVFQELAGGKLKLEDMVTVSEHAWRSEGSRTFIELGKPVSVQDLILGMIVQSGNDATIALAERIAGTEDTFAQLMNSNAKRLNMVGTHFENSSGLPSPQHYTTARDMSLLANAMIRDFPQYYKYYSIREFEHNGIKQQNRNGLLEKDPSVDGLKPATPIPPASVSSPRRIARACAWCRWCSDPPA
;
A
#
# COMPACT_ATOMS: atom_id res chain seq x y z
N MET A 1 0.85 -21.10 -87.85
CA MET A 1 -0.30 -21.04 -88.75
C MET A 1 -1.21 -19.92 -88.31
N TYR A 2 -1.25 -18.86 -89.22
CA TYR A 2 -2.41 -18.08 -89.66
C TYR A 2 -3.44 -17.64 -88.56
N ARG A 3 -3.97 -16.42 -88.50
CA ARG A 3 -4.23 -15.38 -89.53
C ARG A 3 -4.57 -14.06 -88.89
N HIS A 4 -4.14 -12.97 -89.50
CA HIS A 4 -4.55 -11.59 -89.31
C HIS A 4 -6.05 -11.36 -89.50
N LEU A 5 -6.63 -10.43 -88.78
CA LEU A 5 -7.75 -9.64 -89.29
C LEU A 5 -7.65 -8.20 -88.75
N ILE A 6 -7.50 -7.30 -89.69
CA ILE A 6 -7.51 -5.87 -89.54
C ILE A 6 -8.97 -5.42 -89.67
N ALA A 7 -9.44 -4.62 -88.69
CA ALA A 7 -10.70 -3.91 -88.89
C ALA A 7 -10.49 -2.42 -88.53
N SER A 8 -10.63 -1.63 -89.54
CA SER A 8 -10.61 -0.14 -89.46
C SER A 8 -11.90 0.36 -88.88
N ILE A 9 -11.81 1.30 -87.88
CA ILE A 9 -12.97 2.02 -87.38
C ILE A 9 -12.73 3.50 -87.47
N SER A 10 -13.69 4.18 -88.09
CA SER A 10 -13.75 5.58 -88.43
C SER A 10 -13.82 6.49 -87.18
N PHE A 11 -13.15 7.62 -87.29
CA PHE A 11 -13.24 8.75 -86.43
C PHE A 11 -14.61 9.43 -86.51
N ALA A 12 -15.33 9.53 -85.37
CA ALA A 12 -16.44 10.44 -85.19
C ALA A 12 -16.11 11.42 -84.05
N THR A 13 -15.81 12.64 -84.42
CA THR A 13 -15.57 13.74 -83.48
C THR A 13 -16.89 14.23 -82.91
N LEU A 14 -17.11 13.94 -81.59
CA LEU A 14 -18.17 14.56 -80.82
C LEU A 14 -17.57 15.69 -79.98
N ILE A 15 -17.94 16.92 -80.35
CA ILE A 15 -17.62 18.10 -79.52
C ILE A 15 -18.58 18.12 -78.34
N ALA A 16 -18.14 17.72 -77.15
CA ALA A 16 -18.88 17.88 -75.89
C ALA A 16 -18.54 19.22 -75.27
N ALA A 17 -19.51 20.09 -75.21
CA ALA A 17 -19.42 21.36 -74.48
C ALA A 17 -19.38 21.05 -72.94
N ALA A 18 -18.25 21.26 -72.32
CA ALA A 18 -18.09 21.11 -70.85
C ALA A 18 -18.72 22.33 -70.17
N CYS A 19 -19.90 22.14 -69.60
CA CYS A 19 -20.41 23.04 -68.57
C CYS A 19 -19.57 22.89 -67.31
N TRP A 20 -18.70 23.85 -67.01
CA TRP A 20 -17.93 23.92 -65.77
C TRP A 20 -18.84 24.44 -64.67
N ALA A 21 -19.49 23.54 -63.93
CA ALA A 21 -20.15 23.92 -62.68
C ALA A 21 -19.09 24.19 -61.62
N ALA A 22 -18.98 25.43 -61.20
CA ALA A 22 -18.10 25.81 -60.08
C ALA A 22 -18.59 25.08 -58.80
N ALA A 23 -17.77 24.21 -58.27
CA ALA A 23 -18.02 23.57 -56.96
C ALA A 23 -18.03 24.64 -55.87
N PRO A 24 -18.98 24.59 -54.92
CA PRO A 24 -18.97 25.54 -53.80
C PRO A 24 -17.68 25.36 -52.98
N ALA A 25 -16.99 26.46 -52.70
CA ALA A 25 -15.79 26.49 -51.86
C ALA A 25 -16.10 25.86 -50.49
N ALA A 26 -15.33 24.81 -50.12
CA ALA A 26 -15.44 24.21 -48.83
C ALA A 26 -15.19 25.26 -47.72
N ALA A 27 -16.12 25.35 -46.78
CA ALA A 27 -15.95 26.21 -45.61
C ALA A 27 -14.67 25.82 -44.84
N PRO A 28 -13.89 26.78 -44.32
CA PRO A 28 -12.71 26.49 -43.56
C PRO A 28 -13.08 25.62 -42.34
N PRO A 29 -12.21 24.66 -41.95
CA PRO A 29 -12.47 23.82 -40.79
C PRO A 29 -12.66 24.71 -39.55
N ALA A 30 -13.75 24.48 -38.79
CA ALA A 30 -14.03 25.19 -37.56
C ALA A 30 -12.82 25.03 -36.62
N ALA A 31 -12.34 26.16 -36.08
CA ALA A 31 -11.27 26.16 -35.09
C ALA A 31 -11.69 25.23 -33.92
N PRO A 32 -10.77 24.40 -33.38
CA PRO A 32 -11.08 23.55 -32.25
C PRO A 32 -11.62 24.41 -31.11
N ALA A 33 -12.76 24.03 -30.57
CA ALA A 33 -13.38 24.69 -29.43
C ALA A 33 -12.36 24.76 -28.29
N ALA A 34 -12.13 25.95 -27.74
CA ALA A 34 -11.24 26.14 -26.61
C ALA A 34 -11.67 25.20 -25.48
N ALA A 35 -10.74 24.39 -24.97
CA ALA A 35 -11.00 23.54 -23.79
C ALA A 35 -11.52 24.43 -22.65
N PRO A 36 -12.53 23.98 -21.90
CA PRO A 36 -13.04 24.74 -20.76
C PRO A 36 -11.87 25.04 -19.81
N PRO A 37 -11.85 26.21 -19.17
CA PRO A 37 -10.79 26.56 -18.24
C PRO A 37 -10.70 25.49 -17.16
N ALA A 38 -9.49 24.95 -16.97
CA ALA A 38 -9.25 23.96 -15.92
C ALA A 38 -9.63 24.61 -14.56
N MET A 39 -10.57 24.01 -13.85
CA MET A 39 -10.89 24.44 -12.50
C MET A 39 -9.64 24.36 -11.63
N PRO A 40 -9.35 25.37 -10.82
CA PRO A 40 -8.19 25.34 -9.96
C PRO A 40 -8.29 24.14 -9.03
N ILE A 41 -7.31 23.24 -9.10
CA ILE A 41 -7.21 22.11 -8.17
C ILE A 41 -6.90 22.69 -6.79
N PRO A 42 -7.72 22.46 -5.75
CA PRO A 42 -7.42 22.92 -4.41
C PRO A 42 -6.02 22.46 -3.97
N SER A 43 -5.27 23.34 -3.32
CA SER A 43 -3.98 22.97 -2.75
C SER A 43 -4.16 21.85 -1.72
N ALA A 44 -3.21 20.92 -1.64
CA ALA A 44 -3.24 19.89 -0.62
C ALA A 44 -3.29 20.50 0.79
N PRO A 45 -4.08 19.90 1.71
CA PRO A 45 -4.17 20.40 3.07
C PRO A 45 -2.79 20.38 3.75
N GLN A 46 -2.51 21.40 4.55
CA GLN A 46 -1.29 21.45 5.35
C GLN A 46 -1.41 20.41 6.47
N VAL A 47 -0.51 19.42 6.46
CA VAL A 47 -0.43 18.39 7.50
C VAL A 47 0.84 18.62 8.30
N ASP A 48 0.73 18.69 9.65
CA ASP A 48 1.88 18.79 10.55
C ASP A 48 2.56 17.41 10.68
N ALA A 49 3.16 16.98 9.58
CA ALA A 49 3.94 15.77 9.49
C ALA A 49 5.31 16.07 8.88
N ARG A 50 6.34 15.35 9.33
CA ARG A 50 7.68 15.46 8.77
C ARG A 50 7.74 14.88 7.36
N SER A 51 7.05 13.76 7.13
CA SER A 51 6.96 13.10 5.82
C SER A 51 5.56 12.52 5.65
N TYR A 52 4.99 12.64 4.46
CA TYR A 52 3.76 11.98 4.08
C TYR A 52 3.65 11.78 2.57
N ILE A 53 2.77 10.88 2.18
CA ILE A 53 2.33 10.69 0.79
C ILE A 53 0.84 10.33 0.78
N LEU A 54 0.11 10.88 -0.16
CA LEU A 54 -1.27 10.51 -0.49
C LEU A 54 -1.29 10.02 -1.93
N VAL A 55 -1.74 8.79 -2.11
CA VAL A 55 -1.78 8.13 -3.42
C VAL A 55 -3.22 7.70 -3.70
N ASP A 56 -3.67 7.92 -4.92
CA ASP A 56 -4.89 7.29 -5.43
C ASP A 56 -4.57 5.84 -5.79
N TYR A 57 -5.23 4.90 -5.10
CA TYR A 57 -4.96 3.46 -5.27
C TYR A 57 -5.27 2.93 -6.68
N GLN A 58 -6.30 3.47 -7.34
CA GLN A 58 -6.73 2.96 -8.65
C GLN A 58 -5.80 3.41 -9.79
N THR A 59 -5.23 4.59 -9.67
CA THR A 59 -4.42 5.22 -10.73
C THR A 59 -2.94 5.31 -10.39
N ASP A 60 -2.54 4.92 -9.18
CA ASP A 60 -1.19 5.12 -8.60
C ASP A 60 -0.72 6.60 -8.61
N LYS A 61 -1.66 7.54 -8.82
CA LYS A 61 -1.35 8.96 -8.88
C LYS A 61 -1.06 9.53 -7.50
N ILE A 62 0.08 10.17 -7.35
CA ILE A 62 0.40 10.92 -6.13
C ILE A 62 -0.43 12.21 -6.13
N LEU A 63 -1.31 12.33 -5.13
CA LEU A 63 -2.20 13.49 -4.93
C LEU A 63 -1.54 14.54 -4.06
N ALA A 64 -0.74 14.15 -3.08
CA ALA A 64 0.04 15.03 -2.23
C ALA A 64 1.24 14.29 -1.64
N ALA A 65 2.35 14.99 -1.44
CA ALA A 65 3.53 14.43 -0.82
C ALA A 65 4.38 15.52 -0.16
N LYS A 66 5.09 15.15 0.90
CA LYS A 66 6.13 15.95 1.55
C LYS A 66 7.23 15.00 2.01
N GLU A 67 8.48 15.27 1.63
CA GLU A 67 9.65 14.47 2.02
C GLU A 67 9.42 12.95 1.88
N ALA A 68 8.68 12.53 0.83
CA ALA A 68 8.19 11.15 0.71
C ALA A 68 9.31 10.10 0.57
N THR A 69 10.52 10.51 0.22
CA THR A 69 11.71 9.66 0.11
C THR A 69 12.68 9.80 1.29
N ALA A 70 12.38 10.65 2.27
CA ALA A 70 13.20 10.78 3.47
C ALA A 70 13.11 9.50 4.30
N ARG A 71 14.26 9.01 4.77
CA ARG A 71 14.33 7.84 5.66
C ARG A 71 13.81 8.18 7.05
N MET A 72 12.96 7.31 7.55
CA MET A 72 12.28 7.43 8.84
C MET A 72 12.25 6.08 9.53
N GLU A 73 12.19 6.09 10.85
CA GLU A 73 11.91 4.88 11.62
C GLU A 73 10.45 4.45 11.37
N PRO A 74 10.20 3.22 10.87
CA PRO A 74 8.84 2.79 10.54
C PRO A 74 7.98 2.52 11.78
N ALA A 75 8.57 2.28 12.93
CA ALA A 75 7.84 1.80 14.11
C ALA A 75 6.88 0.64 13.74
N SER A 76 5.66 0.63 14.28
CA SER A 76 4.69 -0.43 14.02
C SER A 76 4.19 -0.53 12.57
N LEU A 77 4.54 0.39 11.67
CA LEU A 77 4.28 0.22 10.23
C LEU A 77 5.07 -0.96 9.64
N THR A 78 6.18 -1.36 10.28
CA THR A 78 6.93 -2.58 9.97
C THR A 78 6.02 -3.81 9.86
N LYS A 79 5.01 -3.91 10.72
CA LYS A 79 4.06 -5.03 10.76
C LYS A 79 3.21 -5.16 9.49
N LEU A 80 3.17 -4.14 8.63
CA LEU A 80 2.57 -4.27 7.29
C LEU A 80 3.38 -5.23 6.42
N MET A 81 4.72 -5.17 6.48
CA MET A 81 5.56 -6.14 5.77
C MET A 81 5.44 -7.53 6.37
N THR A 82 5.39 -7.63 7.69
CA THR A 82 5.15 -8.92 8.37
C THR A 82 3.81 -9.52 7.94
N ALA A 83 2.73 -8.73 7.95
CA ALA A 83 1.42 -9.19 7.49
C ALA A 83 1.42 -9.58 6.01
N TYR A 84 2.12 -8.82 5.16
CA TYR A 84 2.25 -9.13 3.74
C TYR A 84 2.86 -10.51 3.51
N ILE A 85 3.93 -10.85 4.25
CA ILE A 85 4.58 -12.17 4.17
C ILE A 85 3.67 -13.26 4.74
N VAL A 86 3.01 -13.02 5.89
CA VAL A 86 2.04 -13.96 6.47
C VAL A 86 0.92 -14.27 5.47
N PHE A 87 0.38 -13.25 4.80
CA PHE A 87 -0.66 -13.45 3.80
C PHE A 87 -0.15 -14.16 2.54
N GLN A 88 1.11 -13.94 2.17
CA GLN A 88 1.75 -14.68 1.09
C GLN A 88 1.86 -16.17 1.41
N GLU A 89 2.26 -16.52 2.64
CA GLU A 89 2.37 -17.92 3.07
C GLU A 89 0.99 -18.61 3.19
N LEU A 90 -0.03 -17.87 3.65
CA LEU A 90 -1.43 -18.33 3.65
C LEU A 90 -1.96 -18.56 2.23
N ALA A 91 -1.75 -17.60 1.32
CA ALA A 91 -2.18 -17.72 -0.07
C ALA A 91 -1.44 -18.85 -0.81
N GLY A 92 -0.19 -19.09 -0.46
CA GLY A 92 0.63 -20.21 -0.97
C GLY A 92 0.31 -21.56 -0.34
N GLY A 93 -0.59 -21.65 0.63
CA GLY A 93 -0.99 -22.89 1.32
C GLY A 93 0.08 -23.48 2.24
N LYS A 94 1.17 -22.77 2.50
CA LYS A 94 2.24 -23.21 3.43
C LYS A 94 1.90 -22.92 4.89
N LEU A 95 0.96 -22.03 5.13
CA LEU A 95 0.42 -21.67 6.43
C LEU A 95 -1.11 -21.74 6.34
N LYS A 96 -1.76 -22.15 7.44
CA LYS A 96 -3.22 -22.16 7.56
C LYS A 96 -3.64 -21.34 8.77
N LEU A 97 -4.85 -20.78 8.75
CA LEU A 97 -5.37 -19.99 9.85
C LEU A 97 -5.53 -20.79 11.14
N GLU A 98 -5.81 -22.08 11.01
CA GLU A 98 -6.01 -23.04 12.10
C GLU A 98 -4.71 -23.63 12.64
N ASP A 99 -3.57 -23.41 11.98
CA ASP A 99 -2.27 -23.90 12.46
C ASP A 99 -2.00 -23.32 13.85
N MET A 100 -1.51 -24.20 14.74
CA MET A 100 -1.17 -23.81 16.12
C MET A 100 0.32 -23.49 16.20
N VAL A 101 0.64 -22.35 16.79
CA VAL A 101 1.99 -21.85 16.99
C VAL A 101 2.29 -21.86 18.48
N THR A 102 3.32 -22.60 18.90
CA THR A 102 3.79 -22.56 20.29
C THR A 102 4.56 -21.27 20.52
N VAL A 103 4.16 -20.51 21.54
CA VAL A 103 4.76 -19.21 21.86
C VAL A 103 6.15 -19.43 22.46
N SER A 104 7.18 -18.88 21.82
CA SER A 104 8.55 -18.89 22.28
C SER A 104 8.78 -17.91 23.43
N GLU A 105 9.87 -18.09 24.18
CA GLU A 105 10.29 -17.15 25.21
C GLU A 105 10.66 -15.77 24.60
N HIS A 106 11.25 -15.73 23.41
CA HIS A 106 11.58 -14.49 22.70
C HIS A 106 10.30 -13.69 22.36
N ALA A 107 9.31 -14.34 21.74
CA ALA A 107 8.02 -13.71 21.46
C ALA A 107 7.32 -13.23 22.74
N TRP A 108 7.28 -14.08 23.78
CA TRP A 108 6.62 -13.75 25.03
C TRP A 108 7.29 -12.59 25.79
N ARG A 109 8.63 -12.48 25.76
CA ARG A 109 9.37 -11.39 26.42
C ARG A 109 9.40 -10.09 25.62
N SER A 110 8.80 -10.04 24.43
CA SER A 110 8.83 -8.85 23.60
C SER A 110 8.30 -7.61 24.31
N GLU A 111 8.99 -6.49 24.14
CA GLU A 111 8.61 -5.20 24.71
C GLU A 111 7.53 -4.50 23.87
N GLY A 112 6.93 -3.46 24.44
CA GLY A 112 5.97 -2.58 23.77
C GLY A 112 4.54 -3.12 23.76
N SER A 113 3.84 -3.00 22.63
CA SER A 113 2.44 -3.46 22.50
C SER A 113 2.34 -4.98 22.53
N ARG A 114 1.39 -5.52 23.26
CA ARG A 114 1.22 -6.97 23.44
C ARG A 114 -0.20 -7.42 23.18
N THR A 115 -0.33 -8.63 22.65
CA THR A 115 -1.58 -9.39 22.56
C THR A 115 -1.85 -10.17 23.85
N PHE A 116 -0.83 -10.32 24.71
CA PHE A 116 -0.83 -11.11 25.94
C PHE A 116 -0.96 -12.61 25.68
N ILE A 117 -0.23 -13.10 24.67
CA ILE A 117 -0.07 -14.53 24.45
C ILE A 117 0.81 -15.13 25.55
N GLU A 118 0.55 -16.39 25.92
CA GLU A 118 1.20 -17.06 27.05
C GLU A 118 2.38 -17.93 26.61
N LEU A 119 3.47 -17.89 27.35
CA LEU A 119 4.66 -18.69 27.09
C LEU A 119 4.33 -20.18 27.02
N GLY A 120 4.81 -20.84 25.97
CA GLY A 120 4.66 -22.29 25.75
C GLY A 120 3.25 -22.74 25.40
N LYS A 121 2.27 -21.83 25.36
CA LYS A 121 0.90 -22.15 24.94
C LYS A 121 0.77 -22.11 23.42
N PRO A 122 -0.04 -23.01 22.84
CA PRO A 122 -0.36 -22.93 21.42
C PRO A 122 -1.41 -21.85 21.17
N VAL A 123 -1.17 -21.01 20.14
CA VAL A 123 -2.09 -19.96 19.69
C VAL A 123 -2.32 -20.15 18.19
N SER A 124 -3.56 -19.98 17.72
CA SER A 124 -3.86 -20.11 16.29
C SER A 124 -3.21 -18.99 15.48
N VAL A 125 -2.82 -19.28 14.24
CA VAL A 125 -2.32 -18.28 13.30
C VAL A 125 -3.33 -17.15 13.14
N GLN A 126 -4.64 -17.46 13.12
CA GLN A 126 -5.69 -16.47 13.04
C GLN A 126 -5.65 -15.49 14.23
N ASP A 127 -5.53 -15.99 15.46
CA ASP A 127 -5.47 -15.12 16.65
C ASP A 127 -4.18 -14.29 16.68
N LEU A 128 -3.07 -14.87 16.23
CA LEU A 128 -1.81 -14.12 16.10
C LEU A 128 -1.93 -12.99 15.07
N ILE A 129 -2.58 -13.22 13.93
CA ILE A 129 -2.85 -12.19 12.93
C ILE A 129 -3.73 -11.08 13.51
N LEU A 130 -4.81 -11.45 14.21
CA LEU A 130 -5.69 -10.49 14.86
C LEU A 130 -4.95 -9.68 15.93
N GLY A 131 -4.17 -10.33 16.77
CA GLY A 131 -3.34 -9.65 17.77
C GLY A 131 -2.34 -8.69 17.16
N MET A 132 -1.66 -9.08 16.08
CA MET A 132 -0.74 -8.23 15.34
C MET A 132 -1.44 -7.04 14.68
N ILE A 133 -2.59 -7.23 14.06
CA ILE A 133 -3.29 -6.17 13.30
C ILE A 133 -4.05 -5.25 14.23
N VAL A 134 -4.92 -5.78 15.09
CA VAL A 134 -5.83 -5.02 15.94
C VAL A 134 -5.07 -4.30 17.05
N GLN A 135 -4.31 -5.06 17.86
CA GLN A 135 -3.62 -4.52 19.03
C GLN A 135 -2.18 -4.07 18.72
N SER A 136 -1.66 -4.41 17.56
CA SER A 136 -0.24 -4.16 17.24
C SER A 136 0.73 -4.96 18.13
N GLY A 137 0.31 -6.17 18.58
CA GLY A 137 1.09 -7.01 19.49
C GLY A 137 2.43 -7.41 18.90
N ASN A 138 3.53 -7.08 19.60
CA ASN A 138 4.88 -7.50 19.19
C ASN A 138 5.07 -8.99 19.43
N ASP A 139 4.52 -9.51 20.54
CA ASP A 139 4.50 -10.93 20.89
C ASP A 139 3.89 -11.79 19.77
N ALA A 140 2.70 -11.45 19.31
CA ALA A 140 2.04 -12.14 18.20
C ALA A 140 2.81 -12.01 16.88
N THR A 141 3.42 -10.85 16.66
CA THR A 141 4.19 -10.56 15.45
C THR A 141 5.45 -11.43 15.36
N ILE A 142 6.21 -11.52 16.46
CA ILE A 142 7.43 -12.33 16.56
C ILE A 142 7.07 -13.82 16.46
N ALA A 143 6.00 -14.28 17.11
CA ALA A 143 5.56 -15.66 17.01
C ALA A 143 5.23 -16.08 15.56
N LEU A 144 4.58 -15.18 14.78
CA LEU A 144 4.33 -15.40 13.35
C LEU A 144 5.63 -15.43 12.54
N ALA A 145 6.56 -14.53 12.83
CA ALA A 145 7.86 -14.47 12.15
C ALA A 145 8.66 -15.75 12.37
N GLU A 146 8.75 -16.22 13.62
CA GLU A 146 9.43 -17.47 13.99
C GLU A 146 8.74 -18.70 13.37
N ARG A 147 7.40 -18.74 13.31
CA ARG A 147 6.65 -19.82 12.68
C ARG A 147 6.98 -19.97 11.19
N ILE A 148 7.21 -18.86 10.49
CA ILE A 148 7.48 -18.83 9.05
C ILE A 148 8.95 -19.08 8.75
N ALA A 149 9.86 -18.44 9.47
CA ALA A 149 11.28 -18.42 9.14
C ALA A 149 12.21 -19.12 10.16
N GLY A 150 11.65 -19.63 11.24
CA GLY A 150 12.39 -20.29 12.32
C GLY A 150 12.98 -19.30 13.34
N THR A 151 13.49 -18.14 12.89
CA THR A 151 13.99 -17.06 13.74
C THR A 151 13.54 -15.68 13.21
N GLU A 152 13.48 -14.68 14.09
CA GLU A 152 13.16 -13.31 13.68
C GLU A 152 14.21 -12.72 12.73
N ASP A 153 15.51 -13.03 12.92
CA ASP A 153 16.59 -12.59 12.05
C ASP A 153 16.43 -13.11 10.62
N THR A 154 16.11 -14.42 10.47
CA THR A 154 15.83 -15.01 9.16
C THR A 154 14.58 -14.39 8.54
N PHE A 155 13.58 -14.07 9.35
CA PHE A 155 12.39 -13.38 8.88
C PHE A 155 12.69 -11.96 8.41
N ALA A 156 13.58 -11.22 9.09
CA ALA A 156 14.02 -9.89 8.64
C ALA A 156 14.71 -9.95 7.28
N GLN A 157 15.50 -11.00 6.99
CA GLN A 157 16.08 -11.22 5.66
C GLN A 157 14.98 -11.45 4.61
N LEU A 158 13.93 -12.20 4.95
CA LEU A 158 12.77 -12.42 4.08
C LEU A 158 12.00 -11.10 3.84
N MET A 159 11.86 -10.26 4.88
CA MET A 159 11.27 -8.91 4.75
C MET A 159 12.07 -8.05 3.76
N ASN A 160 13.39 -8.04 3.87
CA ASN A 160 14.27 -7.28 2.97
C ASN A 160 14.23 -7.81 1.53
N SER A 161 14.08 -9.12 1.34
CA SER A 161 13.90 -9.72 0.01
C SER A 161 12.56 -9.29 -0.62
N ASN A 162 11.49 -9.26 0.17
CA ASN A 162 10.18 -8.75 -0.27
C ASN A 162 10.21 -7.24 -0.53
N ALA A 163 10.92 -6.45 0.29
CA ALA A 163 11.10 -5.02 0.05
C ALA A 163 11.76 -4.75 -1.31
N LYS A 164 12.82 -5.51 -1.65
CA LYS A 164 13.45 -5.44 -2.98
C LYS A 164 12.48 -5.79 -4.09
N ARG A 165 11.71 -6.86 -3.95
CA ARG A 165 10.70 -7.31 -4.93
C ARG A 165 9.61 -6.26 -5.15
N LEU A 166 9.24 -5.53 -4.11
CA LEU A 166 8.25 -4.44 -4.16
C LEU A 166 8.86 -3.08 -4.55
N ASN A 167 10.16 -3.04 -4.91
CA ASN A 167 10.87 -1.81 -5.27
C ASN A 167 10.89 -0.75 -4.15
N MET A 168 10.95 -1.19 -2.89
CA MET A 168 11.09 -0.36 -1.70
C MET A 168 12.57 -0.03 -1.45
N VAL A 169 13.16 0.79 -2.31
CA VAL A 169 14.61 1.03 -2.36
C VAL A 169 15.17 1.85 -1.19
N GLY A 170 14.32 2.56 -0.47
CA GLY A 170 14.66 3.35 0.71
C GLY A 170 14.34 2.64 2.03
N THR A 171 14.18 1.30 2.02
CA THR A 171 13.71 0.52 3.17
C THR A 171 14.70 -0.57 3.54
N HIS A 172 14.90 -0.74 4.85
CA HIS A 172 15.63 -1.86 5.42
C HIS A 172 15.00 -2.28 6.76
N PHE A 173 14.77 -3.57 6.94
CA PHE A 173 14.18 -4.15 8.13
C PHE A 173 15.21 -4.95 8.92
N GLU A 174 15.25 -4.76 10.24
CA GLU A 174 16.10 -5.54 11.17
C GLU A 174 15.28 -6.43 12.11
N ASN A 175 13.97 -6.18 12.23
CA ASN A 175 13.05 -7.00 13.03
C ASN A 175 11.64 -7.00 12.43
N SER A 176 10.78 -7.87 12.93
CA SER A 176 9.42 -8.08 12.44
C SER A 176 8.40 -7.09 12.98
N SER A 177 8.69 -6.46 14.11
CA SER A 177 7.72 -5.71 14.93
C SER A 177 7.83 -4.19 14.80
N GLY A 178 9.01 -3.68 14.40
CA GLY A 178 9.31 -2.25 14.31
C GLY A 178 9.85 -1.68 15.62
N LEU A 179 10.46 -2.51 16.46
CA LEU A 179 11.27 -2.03 17.56
C LEU A 179 12.46 -1.23 17.04
N PRO A 180 12.91 -0.19 17.75
CA PRO A 180 14.02 0.64 17.32
C PRO A 180 15.29 -0.17 17.09
N SER A 181 15.93 0.06 15.94
CA SER A 181 17.22 -0.53 15.60
C SER A 181 17.96 0.40 14.63
N PRO A 182 19.31 0.48 14.68
CA PRO A 182 20.06 1.52 13.97
C PRO A 182 19.89 1.52 12.45
N GLN A 183 19.68 0.35 11.84
CA GLN A 183 19.48 0.20 10.40
C GLN A 183 18.03 -0.14 10.03
N HIS A 184 17.08 0.07 10.95
CA HIS A 184 15.66 -0.16 10.72
C HIS A 184 15.00 1.12 10.22
N TYR A 185 14.84 1.27 8.90
CA TYR A 185 14.30 2.48 8.29
C TYR A 185 13.41 2.17 7.08
N THR A 186 12.55 3.13 6.76
CA THR A 186 11.71 3.13 5.56
C THR A 186 11.46 4.55 5.06
N THR A 187 10.68 4.69 4.00
CA THR A 187 10.20 5.98 3.47
C THR A 187 8.67 5.95 3.33
N ALA A 188 8.03 7.13 3.32
CA ALA A 188 6.59 7.21 3.07
C ALA A 188 6.21 6.65 1.69
N ARG A 189 7.07 6.87 0.67
CA ARG A 189 6.91 6.31 -0.66
C ARG A 189 6.93 4.79 -0.63
N ASP A 190 7.90 4.17 0.02
CA ASP A 190 8.02 2.72 0.06
C ASP A 190 6.85 2.07 0.82
N MET A 191 6.41 2.71 1.91
CA MET A 191 5.22 2.24 2.63
C MET A 191 3.95 2.33 1.78
N SER A 192 3.83 3.30 0.87
CA SER A 192 2.70 3.36 -0.06
C SER A 192 2.74 2.22 -1.09
N LEU A 193 3.93 1.83 -1.56
CA LEU A 193 4.10 0.67 -2.45
C LEU A 193 3.65 -0.63 -1.76
N LEU A 194 4.04 -0.80 -0.49
CA LEU A 194 3.64 -1.95 0.31
C LEU A 194 2.12 -1.97 0.57
N ALA A 195 1.53 -0.81 0.89
CA ALA A 195 0.08 -0.68 1.11
C ALA A 195 -0.70 -1.04 -0.17
N ASN A 196 -0.30 -0.53 -1.32
CA ASN A 196 -0.92 -0.86 -2.61
C ASN A 196 -0.77 -2.35 -2.93
N ALA A 197 0.41 -2.93 -2.68
CA ALA A 197 0.64 -4.35 -2.88
C ALA A 197 -0.24 -5.21 -1.95
N MET A 198 -0.41 -4.81 -0.69
CA MET A 198 -1.27 -5.51 0.28
C MET A 198 -2.71 -5.62 -0.22
N ILE A 199 -3.27 -4.51 -0.69
CA ILE A 199 -4.66 -4.45 -1.17
C ILE A 199 -4.82 -5.24 -2.47
N ARG A 200 -3.86 -5.13 -3.39
CA ARG A 200 -3.89 -5.77 -4.71
C ARG A 200 -3.72 -7.29 -4.61
N ASP A 201 -2.71 -7.73 -3.85
CA ASP A 201 -2.28 -9.13 -3.84
C ASP A 201 -3.11 -9.99 -2.87
N PHE A 202 -3.63 -9.39 -1.79
CA PHE A 202 -4.31 -10.10 -0.70
C PHE A 202 -5.65 -9.47 -0.28
N PRO A 203 -6.58 -9.15 -1.21
CA PRO A 203 -7.86 -8.52 -0.89
C PRO A 203 -8.70 -9.34 0.10
N GLN A 204 -8.58 -10.69 0.06
CA GLN A 204 -9.29 -11.59 0.97
C GLN A 204 -8.82 -11.49 2.43
N TYR A 205 -7.57 -11.08 2.67
CA TYR A 205 -7.00 -10.89 4.01
C TYR A 205 -6.99 -9.42 4.44
N TYR A 206 -7.09 -8.49 3.49
CA TYR A 206 -7.15 -7.05 3.79
C TYR A 206 -8.27 -6.70 4.76
N LYS A 207 -9.39 -7.43 4.72
CA LYS A 207 -10.52 -7.27 5.65
C LYS A 207 -10.18 -7.34 7.14
N TYR A 208 -9.06 -7.98 7.52
CA TYR A 208 -8.63 -8.02 8.91
C TYR A 208 -8.31 -6.63 9.47
N TYR A 209 -7.94 -5.67 8.61
CA TYR A 209 -7.64 -4.29 9.04
C TYR A 209 -8.88 -3.49 9.44
N SER A 210 -10.07 -3.90 9.00
CA SER A 210 -11.35 -3.26 9.37
C SER A 210 -11.96 -3.81 10.66
N ILE A 211 -11.37 -4.84 11.27
CA ILE A 211 -11.86 -5.42 12.53
C ILE A 211 -11.63 -4.41 13.66
N ARG A 212 -12.70 -4.05 14.37
CA ARG A 212 -12.67 -3.00 15.39
C ARG A 212 -12.21 -3.49 16.76
N GLU A 213 -12.55 -4.71 17.12
CA GLU A 213 -12.12 -5.31 18.39
C GLU A 213 -11.77 -6.78 18.21
N PHE A 214 -10.96 -7.28 19.10
CA PHE A 214 -10.52 -8.66 19.18
C PHE A 214 -10.40 -9.06 20.64
N GLU A 215 -10.82 -10.27 20.98
CA GLU A 215 -10.68 -10.81 22.33
C GLU A 215 -9.73 -12.01 22.32
N HIS A 216 -8.75 -11.99 23.22
CA HIS A 216 -7.83 -13.09 23.44
C HIS A 216 -7.68 -13.32 24.96
N ASN A 217 -7.81 -14.59 25.38
CA ASN A 217 -7.74 -14.97 26.79
C ASN A 217 -8.65 -14.12 27.73
N GLY A 218 -9.87 -13.78 27.28
CA GLY A 218 -10.79 -12.94 28.03
C GLY A 218 -10.43 -11.45 28.06
N ILE A 219 -9.36 -11.04 27.37
CA ILE A 219 -8.94 -9.64 27.27
C ILE A 219 -9.46 -9.05 25.97
N LYS A 220 -10.41 -8.12 26.07
CA LYS A 220 -10.90 -7.34 24.93
C LYS A 220 -9.91 -6.25 24.57
N GLN A 221 -9.60 -6.17 23.28
CA GLN A 221 -8.62 -5.26 22.72
C GLN A 221 -9.22 -4.50 21.55
N GLN A 222 -9.20 -3.18 21.63
CA GLN A 222 -9.72 -2.30 20.57
C GLN A 222 -8.66 -2.10 19.47
N ASN A 223 -9.12 -1.93 18.24
CA ASN A 223 -8.21 -1.60 17.14
C ASN A 223 -7.60 -0.22 17.40
N ARG A 224 -6.27 -0.16 17.28
CA ARG A 224 -5.54 1.10 17.48
C ARG A 224 -5.79 2.14 16.38
N ASN A 225 -6.41 1.74 15.26
CA ASN A 225 -6.89 2.65 14.24
C ASN A 225 -8.25 3.25 14.64
N GLY A 226 -8.23 4.28 15.49
CA GLY A 226 -9.46 4.95 15.95
C GLY A 226 -10.25 5.65 14.83
N LEU A 227 -9.74 5.72 13.60
CA LEU A 227 -10.51 6.22 12.46
C LEU A 227 -11.60 5.25 12.02
N LEU A 228 -11.44 3.95 12.25
CA LEU A 228 -12.46 2.94 11.96
C LEU A 228 -13.79 3.19 12.68
N GLU A 229 -13.75 3.87 13.84
CA GLU A 229 -14.94 4.23 14.60
C GLU A 229 -15.52 5.58 14.18
N LYS A 230 -14.66 6.49 13.72
CA LYS A 230 -15.03 7.87 13.44
C LYS A 230 -15.51 8.09 12.00
N ASP A 231 -15.01 7.31 11.06
CA ASP A 231 -15.31 7.48 9.64
C ASP A 231 -15.60 6.10 9.00
N PRO A 232 -16.85 5.84 8.58
CA PRO A 232 -17.24 4.56 7.96
C PRO A 232 -16.58 4.32 6.58
N SER A 233 -15.97 5.33 5.97
CA SER A 233 -15.23 5.17 4.71
C SER A 233 -13.80 4.65 4.92
N VAL A 234 -13.32 4.58 6.18
CA VAL A 234 -12.01 4.04 6.53
C VAL A 234 -12.12 2.54 6.76
N ASP A 235 -11.37 1.74 6.02
CA ASP A 235 -11.35 0.27 6.08
C ASP A 235 -10.00 -0.34 6.50
N GLY A 236 -9.02 0.52 6.77
CA GLY A 236 -7.65 0.15 7.16
C GLY A 236 -6.72 1.37 7.06
N LEU A 237 -5.43 1.24 6.98
CA LEU A 237 -4.58 0.14 7.35
C LEU A 237 -4.19 0.23 8.85
N LYS A 238 -2.90 0.36 9.11
CA LYS A 238 -2.35 0.33 10.47
C LYS A 238 -1.79 1.70 10.85
N PRO A 239 -2.14 2.29 12.01
CA PRO A 239 -1.47 3.47 12.51
C PRO A 239 -0.07 3.12 13.03
N ALA A 240 0.89 4.02 12.85
CA ALA A 240 2.15 3.96 13.59
C ALA A 240 1.90 4.38 15.04
N THR A 241 2.20 3.49 15.98
CA THR A 241 2.26 3.88 17.38
C THR A 241 3.72 4.13 17.71
N PRO A 242 4.14 5.38 18.04
CA PRO A 242 5.49 5.64 18.50
C PRO A 242 5.71 4.88 19.80
N ILE A 243 6.81 4.15 19.92
CA ILE A 243 7.29 3.63 21.20
C ILE A 243 7.91 4.84 21.90
N PRO A 244 7.43 5.28 23.06
CA PRO A 244 8.11 6.33 23.80
C PRO A 244 9.53 5.83 24.12
N PRO A 245 10.57 6.65 23.90
CA PRO A 245 11.92 6.24 24.25
C PRO A 245 11.96 5.99 25.76
N ALA A 246 12.38 4.78 26.14
CA ALA A 246 12.73 4.51 27.52
C ALA A 246 13.84 5.49 27.91
N SER A 247 13.51 6.44 28.78
CA SER A 247 14.43 7.37 29.47
C SER A 247 15.53 8.03 28.61
N VAL A 248 15.16 8.96 27.74
CA VAL A 248 16.05 10.06 27.35
C VAL A 248 15.31 11.38 27.54
N SER A 249 15.82 12.16 28.49
CA SER A 249 15.34 13.51 28.81
C SER A 249 15.69 14.48 27.66
N SER A 250 14.93 14.45 26.60
CA SER A 250 14.89 15.47 25.55
C SER A 250 13.62 15.30 24.72
N PRO A 251 12.78 16.34 24.57
CA PRO A 251 11.57 16.23 23.77
C PRO A 251 11.91 16.31 22.28
N ARG A 252 12.41 15.22 21.72
CA ARG A 252 12.43 15.08 20.25
C ARG A 252 11.02 14.68 19.82
N ARG A 253 10.34 15.61 19.18
CA ARG A 253 9.05 15.34 18.52
C ARG A 253 9.23 14.19 17.53
N ILE A 254 8.61 13.06 17.83
CA ILE A 254 8.65 11.87 16.99
C ILE A 254 7.75 12.15 15.79
N ALA A 255 8.35 12.12 14.61
CA ALA A 255 7.63 12.28 13.37
C ALA A 255 6.76 11.04 13.10
N ARG A 256 5.49 11.27 12.87
CA ARG A 256 4.57 10.24 12.42
C ARG A 256 4.70 10.08 10.90
N ALA A 257 5.16 8.93 10.45
CA ALA A 257 5.02 8.54 9.05
C ALA A 257 3.59 8.03 8.87
N CYS A 258 2.77 8.78 8.17
CA CYS A 258 1.42 8.36 7.83
C CYS A 258 1.41 7.94 6.36
N ALA A 259 1.58 6.64 6.11
CA ALA A 259 1.19 6.06 4.84
C ALA A 259 -0.32 5.80 4.93
N TRP A 260 -1.09 6.44 4.07
CA TRP A 260 -2.54 6.23 3.97
C TRP A 260 -3.39 6.73 5.17
N CYS A 261 -3.57 8.01 5.28
CA CYS A 261 -4.67 8.57 6.07
C CYS A 261 -5.28 9.74 5.31
N ARG A 262 -6.55 9.63 5.03
CA ARG A 262 -7.36 10.74 4.52
C ARG A 262 -7.45 11.88 5.55
N TRP A 263 -7.11 11.63 6.81
CA TRP A 263 -7.10 12.62 7.92
C TRP A 263 -6.25 12.11 9.09
N CYS A 264 -5.08 12.66 9.30
CA CYS A 264 -4.39 12.60 10.57
C CYS A 264 -4.35 14.03 11.15
N SER A 265 -5.40 14.42 11.85
CA SER A 265 -5.37 15.57 12.74
C SER A 265 -5.38 15.05 14.18
N ASP A 266 -4.28 15.24 14.89
CA ASP A 266 -4.36 15.30 16.34
C ASP A 266 -4.99 16.66 16.70
N PRO A 267 -5.92 16.74 17.64
CA PRO A 267 -6.34 18.03 18.19
C PRO A 267 -5.14 18.69 18.89
N PRO A 268 -5.04 20.02 18.89
CA PRO A 268 -4.05 20.73 19.69
C PRO A 268 -4.24 20.39 21.17
N ALA A 269 -3.12 20.26 21.87
CA ALA A 269 -3.07 20.04 23.31
C ALA A 269 -3.71 21.21 24.09
#